data_61e53cb756d3bbfbc5a42be7de9b736e
#
_entry.id   61e53cb756d3bbfbc5a42be7de9b736e
#
_cell.length_a   1.000
_cell.length_b   1.000
_cell.length_c   1.000
_cell.angle_alpha   90.00
_cell.angle_beta   90.00
_cell.angle_gamma   90.00
#
_symmetry.space_group_name_H-M   'P 1'
#
loop_
_entity.id
_entity.type
_entity.pdbx_description
1 polymer ?
#
loop_
_entity_poly.entity_id
_entity_poly.type
_entity_poly.pdbx_seq_one_letter_code
_entity_poly.pdbx_strand_id
1 'polypeptide(L)'
;MNTHPFSSRAIAIVSSLLMVAFMCNPAAAHCDSMSGPVVKDAQAALATQKIDPVLKWIGEDDEAAVREAFEMTLAVRGESDAAKSVADNYFFETLVRIHRATEGEGFTGLKPTGSVDPIIAAADHALADGKGDQLADNTAAAVREGMQKRFSDAYAKRQLAEQSVEQG
;
A
#
# COMPACT_ATOMS: atom_id res chain seq x y z
N MET A 1 -15.74 -27.79 40.99
CA MET A 1 -15.08 -26.80 40.09
C MET A 1 -15.00 -27.46 38.71
N ASN A 2 -15.93 -27.12 37.79
CA ASN A 2 -15.94 -27.68 36.43
C ASN A 2 -15.14 -26.77 35.51
N THR A 3 -13.94 -27.17 35.14
CA THR A 3 -13.15 -26.55 34.09
C THR A 3 -13.60 -27.14 32.75
N HIS A 4 -14.36 -26.41 31.96
CA HIS A 4 -14.66 -26.76 30.57
C HIS A 4 -13.39 -26.63 29.74
N PRO A 5 -12.88 -27.69 29.09
CA PRO A 5 -11.76 -27.55 28.13
C PRO A 5 -12.29 -26.81 26.89
N PHE A 6 -11.76 -25.63 26.64
CA PHE A 6 -11.96 -24.95 25.36
C PHE A 6 -11.53 -25.89 24.24
N SER A 7 -12.47 -26.22 23.36
CA SER A 7 -12.25 -27.17 22.27
C SER A 7 -11.09 -26.70 21.40
N SER A 8 -10.12 -27.58 21.14
CA SER A 8 -8.96 -27.32 20.25
C SER A 8 -9.37 -26.75 18.88
N ARG A 9 -10.62 -27.05 18.45
CA ARG A 9 -11.22 -26.47 17.23
C ARG A 9 -11.52 -24.97 17.35
N ALA A 10 -11.95 -24.50 18.52
CA ALA A 10 -12.19 -23.07 18.74
C ALA A 10 -10.89 -22.26 18.74
N ILE A 11 -9.82 -22.82 19.33
CA ILE A 11 -8.48 -22.20 19.33
C ILE A 11 -7.92 -22.15 17.91
N ALA A 12 -8.07 -23.22 17.11
CA ALA A 12 -7.61 -23.24 15.72
C ALA A 12 -8.35 -22.23 14.84
N ILE A 13 -9.67 -22.05 15.01
CA ILE A 13 -10.47 -21.07 14.27
C ILE A 13 -10.07 -19.64 14.65
N VAL A 14 -9.88 -19.35 15.93
CA VAL A 14 -9.44 -18.03 16.40
C VAL A 14 -8.03 -17.71 15.91
N SER A 15 -7.10 -18.67 15.93
CA SER A 15 -5.75 -18.50 15.38
C SER A 15 -5.76 -18.28 13.87
N SER A 16 -6.60 -18.97 13.11
CA SER A 16 -6.75 -18.77 11.67
C SER A 16 -7.34 -17.40 11.33
N LEU A 17 -8.35 -16.95 12.09
CA LEU A 17 -8.92 -15.60 11.91
C LEU A 17 -7.91 -14.49 12.25
N LEU A 18 -7.10 -14.67 13.31
CA LEU A 18 -6.04 -13.71 13.64
C LEU A 18 -4.95 -13.66 12.55
N MET A 19 -4.59 -14.80 11.96
CA MET A 19 -3.57 -14.87 10.91
C MET A 19 -4.01 -14.22 9.61
N VAL A 20 -5.30 -14.27 9.27
CA VAL A 20 -5.87 -13.59 8.10
C VAL A 20 -5.93 -12.07 8.30
N ALA A 21 -6.18 -11.59 9.53
CA ALA A 21 -6.18 -10.16 9.85
C ALA A 21 -4.78 -9.52 9.75
N PHE A 22 -3.70 -10.29 9.88
CA PHE A 22 -2.32 -9.80 9.75
C PHE A 22 -1.79 -9.75 8.31
N MET A 23 -2.51 -10.31 7.34
CA MET A 23 -2.08 -10.40 5.93
C MET A 23 -2.62 -9.30 5.01
N CYS A 24 -3.44 -8.37 5.51
CA CYS A 24 -4.02 -7.30 4.70
C CYS A 24 -3.34 -5.96 4.96
N ASN A 25 -2.13 -5.73 4.41
CA ASN A 25 -1.64 -4.35 4.30
C ASN A 25 -0.69 -4.04 3.12
N PRO A 26 -0.99 -4.44 1.87
CA PRO A 26 -0.23 -3.93 0.71
C PRO A 26 -0.64 -2.49 0.33
N ALA A 27 -1.86 -2.04 0.69
CA ALA A 27 -2.35 -0.69 0.35
C ALA A 27 -1.60 0.43 1.11
N ALA A 28 -1.06 0.14 2.30
CA ALA A 28 -0.32 1.11 3.11
C ALA A 28 0.93 1.67 2.40
N ALA A 29 1.66 0.84 1.64
CA ALA A 29 2.88 1.27 0.95
C ALA A 29 2.63 2.17 -0.27
N HIS A 30 1.42 2.17 -0.82
CA HIS A 30 1.08 2.90 -2.05
C HIS A 30 0.99 4.41 -1.81
N CYS A 31 0.18 4.85 -0.86
CA CYS A 31 0.00 6.26 -0.55
C CYS A 31 1.20 6.86 0.18
N ASP A 32 1.93 6.05 0.97
CA ASP A 32 3.10 6.45 1.76
C ASP A 32 4.39 6.51 0.93
N SER A 33 4.38 6.03 -0.32
CA SER A 33 5.58 6.01 -1.17
C SER A 33 5.90 7.37 -1.75
N MET A 34 7.20 7.70 -1.84
CA MET A 34 7.69 8.89 -2.55
C MET A 34 7.32 8.89 -4.05
N SER A 35 6.98 7.73 -4.62
CA SER A 35 6.45 7.58 -5.98
C SER A 35 4.93 7.35 -6.00
N GLY A 36 4.26 7.35 -4.85
CA GLY A 36 2.81 7.17 -4.74
C GLY A 36 2.01 8.41 -5.15
N PRO A 37 0.70 8.25 -5.36
CA PRO A 37 -0.14 9.32 -5.92
C PRO A 37 -0.26 10.52 -4.99
N VAL A 38 -0.36 10.32 -3.68
CA VAL A 38 -0.48 11.41 -2.69
C VAL A 38 0.77 12.29 -2.69
N VAL A 39 1.97 11.67 -2.67
CA VAL A 39 3.24 12.41 -2.66
C VAL A 39 3.52 13.06 -4.03
N LYS A 40 3.16 12.43 -5.14
CA LYS A 40 3.24 13.05 -6.48
C LYS A 40 2.39 14.31 -6.58
N ASP A 41 1.16 14.28 -6.07
CA ASP A 41 0.31 15.47 -6.04
C ASP A 41 0.87 16.54 -5.11
N ALA A 42 1.47 16.17 -3.98
CA ALA A 42 2.16 17.10 -3.09
C ALA A 42 3.38 17.75 -3.77
N GLN A 43 4.18 16.98 -4.51
CA GLN A 43 5.30 17.50 -5.30
C GLN A 43 4.82 18.48 -6.38
N ALA A 44 3.74 18.13 -7.09
CA ALA A 44 3.13 19.01 -8.08
C ALA A 44 2.57 20.30 -7.45
N ALA A 45 1.93 20.19 -6.28
CA ALA A 45 1.43 21.34 -5.53
C ALA A 45 2.56 22.31 -5.14
N LEU A 46 3.67 21.79 -4.60
CA LEU A 46 4.84 22.60 -4.27
C LEU A 46 5.54 23.21 -5.49
N ALA A 47 5.57 22.49 -6.62
CA ALA A 47 6.17 22.97 -7.86
C ALA A 47 5.35 24.10 -8.49
N THR A 48 4.03 24.01 -8.43
CA THR A 48 3.10 25.00 -9.01
C THR A 48 2.66 26.08 -8.01
N GLN A 49 3.02 25.93 -6.73
CA GLN A 49 2.54 26.76 -5.62
C GLN A 49 1.01 26.81 -5.51
N LYS A 50 0.34 25.71 -5.88
CA LYS A 50 -1.11 25.54 -5.81
C LYS A 50 -1.46 24.33 -4.98
N ILE A 51 -2.26 24.52 -3.92
CA ILE A 51 -2.61 23.46 -2.98
C ILE A 51 -3.71 22.52 -3.50
N ASP A 52 -4.53 22.97 -4.45
CA ASP A 52 -5.74 22.26 -4.89
C ASP A 52 -5.53 20.77 -5.22
N PRO A 53 -4.40 20.35 -5.85
CA PRO A 53 -4.18 18.92 -6.16
C PRO A 53 -4.21 17.98 -4.96
N VAL A 54 -3.90 18.46 -3.76
CA VAL A 54 -3.79 17.62 -2.57
C VAL A 54 -5.06 17.57 -1.73
N LEU A 55 -5.99 18.50 -1.90
CA LEU A 55 -7.21 18.58 -1.06
C LEU A 55 -8.14 17.38 -1.24
N LYS A 56 -8.12 16.71 -2.39
CA LYS A 56 -8.88 15.49 -2.64
C LYS A 56 -8.47 14.29 -1.78
N TRP A 57 -7.30 14.36 -1.12
CA TRP A 57 -6.75 13.28 -0.31
C TRP A 57 -7.13 13.37 1.17
N ILE A 58 -7.82 14.44 1.58
CA ILE A 58 -8.12 14.73 2.98
C ILE A 58 -9.59 15.12 3.18
N GLY A 59 -10.06 15.10 4.42
CA GLY A 59 -11.37 15.62 4.79
C GLY A 59 -11.37 17.15 4.92
N GLU A 60 -12.54 17.77 4.79
CA GLU A 60 -12.71 19.22 4.93
C GLU A 60 -12.20 19.75 6.28
N ASP A 61 -12.38 18.97 7.36
CA ASP A 61 -11.94 19.35 8.71
C ASP A 61 -10.41 19.46 8.83
N ASP A 62 -9.66 18.79 7.96
CA ASP A 62 -8.21 18.75 7.95
C ASP A 62 -7.57 19.75 6.98
N GLU A 63 -8.37 20.41 6.11
CA GLU A 63 -7.84 21.34 5.11
C GLU A 63 -7.00 22.46 5.73
N ALA A 64 -7.43 23.03 6.86
CA ALA A 64 -6.72 24.11 7.52
C ALA A 64 -5.30 23.71 7.91
N ALA A 65 -5.12 22.52 8.48
CA ALA A 65 -3.81 22.01 8.89
C ALA A 65 -2.88 21.73 7.69
N VAL A 66 -3.45 21.21 6.58
CA VAL A 66 -2.67 20.95 5.37
C VAL A 66 -2.28 22.24 4.65
N ARG A 67 -3.16 23.25 4.62
CA ARG A 67 -2.84 24.59 4.08
C ARG A 67 -1.74 25.26 4.89
N GLU A 68 -1.80 25.23 6.22
CA GLU A 68 -0.75 25.76 7.09
C GLU A 68 0.61 25.10 6.80
N ALA A 69 0.65 23.77 6.74
CA ALA A 69 1.89 23.03 6.44
C ALA A 69 2.43 23.39 5.04
N PHE A 70 1.57 23.57 4.07
CA PHE A 70 1.93 23.99 2.71
C PHE A 70 2.55 25.39 2.70
N GLU A 71 1.92 26.37 3.34
CA GLU A 71 2.41 27.76 3.44
C GLU A 71 3.75 27.83 4.18
N MET A 72 3.89 27.12 5.30
CA MET A 72 5.16 27.04 6.04
C MET A 72 6.27 26.45 5.16
N THR A 73 5.97 25.41 4.39
CA THR A 73 6.92 24.80 3.45
C THR A 73 7.34 25.77 2.37
N LEU A 74 6.40 26.47 1.74
CA LEU A 74 6.69 27.48 0.72
C LEU A 74 7.55 28.63 1.24
N ALA A 75 7.34 29.03 2.50
CA ALA A 75 8.08 30.15 3.13
C ALA A 75 9.58 29.88 3.27
N VAL A 76 9.98 28.59 3.48
CA VAL A 76 11.38 28.27 3.83
C VAL A 76 12.11 27.43 2.77
N ARG A 77 11.38 26.74 1.88
CA ARG A 77 12.01 25.81 0.91
C ARG A 77 12.91 26.49 -0.12
N GLY A 78 12.84 27.81 -0.26
CA GLY A 78 13.67 28.59 -1.15
C GLY A 78 15.05 28.98 -0.59
N GLU A 79 15.28 28.81 0.73
CA GLU A 79 16.47 29.33 1.42
C GLU A 79 17.76 28.57 1.10
N SER A 80 17.66 27.25 0.90
CA SER A 80 18.76 26.36 0.53
C SER A 80 18.24 24.99 0.11
N ASP A 81 19.09 24.15 -0.51
CA ASP A 81 18.75 22.76 -0.84
C ASP A 81 18.43 21.94 0.43
N ALA A 82 19.12 22.20 1.53
CA ALA A 82 18.84 21.54 2.79
C ALA A 82 17.49 21.98 3.37
N ALA A 83 17.17 23.29 3.35
CA ALA A 83 15.88 23.80 3.77
C ALA A 83 14.75 23.24 2.89
N LYS A 84 14.97 23.19 1.57
CA LYS A 84 14.02 22.58 0.64
C LYS A 84 13.74 21.12 0.98
N SER A 85 14.77 20.31 1.19
CA SER A 85 14.61 18.90 1.50
C SER A 85 13.83 18.67 2.79
N VAL A 86 14.14 19.41 3.84
CA VAL A 86 13.46 19.31 5.15
C VAL A 86 12.01 19.77 5.05
N ALA A 87 11.77 20.93 4.41
CA ALA A 87 10.43 21.50 4.28
C ALA A 87 9.52 20.64 3.40
N ASP A 88 10.03 20.17 2.24
CA ASP A 88 9.27 19.29 1.36
C ASP A 88 8.88 17.99 2.09
N ASN A 89 9.81 17.35 2.83
CA ASN A 89 9.50 16.16 3.63
C ASN A 89 8.47 16.45 4.73
N TYR A 90 8.57 17.56 5.42
CA TYR A 90 7.58 17.97 6.42
C TYR A 90 6.17 18.03 5.83
N PHE A 91 6.02 18.63 4.65
CA PHE A 91 4.74 18.72 3.97
C PHE A 91 4.23 17.34 3.54
N PHE A 92 5.09 16.51 2.94
CA PHE A 92 4.70 15.16 2.50
C PHE A 92 4.26 14.29 3.67
N GLU A 93 5.02 14.27 4.76
CA GLU A 93 4.67 13.52 5.96
C GLU A 93 3.38 14.01 6.61
N THR A 94 3.17 15.31 6.66
CA THR A 94 1.94 15.90 7.21
C THR A 94 0.72 15.48 6.38
N LEU A 95 0.79 15.64 5.06
CA LEU A 95 -0.29 15.27 4.15
C LEU A 95 -0.59 13.76 4.22
N VAL A 96 0.44 12.92 4.10
CA VAL A 96 0.25 11.45 4.11
C VAL A 96 -0.29 10.98 5.46
N ARG A 97 0.19 11.52 6.57
CA ARG A 97 -0.29 11.18 7.92
C ARG A 97 -1.78 11.52 8.08
N ILE A 98 -2.20 12.68 7.61
CA ILE A 98 -3.61 13.11 7.66
C ILE A 98 -4.45 12.22 6.73
N HIS A 99 -4.01 11.99 5.50
CA HIS A 99 -4.67 11.10 4.56
C HIS A 99 -4.86 9.69 5.15
N ARG A 100 -3.83 9.10 5.75
CA ARG A 100 -3.92 7.78 6.40
C ARG A 100 -4.94 7.76 7.55
N ALA A 101 -5.02 8.84 8.31
CA ALA A 101 -6.01 8.95 9.38
C ALA A 101 -7.45 8.94 8.85
N THR A 102 -7.72 9.51 7.66
CA THR A 102 -9.05 9.43 7.03
C THR A 102 -9.43 8.01 6.62
N GLU A 103 -8.44 7.15 6.36
CA GLU A 103 -8.63 5.72 6.06
C GLU A 103 -8.72 4.85 7.33
N GLY A 104 -8.56 5.44 8.52
CA GLY A 104 -8.50 4.70 9.79
C GLY A 104 -7.17 3.97 10.02
N GLU A 105 -6.12 4.34 9.29
CA GLU A 105 -4.83 3.66 9.28
C GLU A 105 -3.72 4.51 9.92
N GLY A 106 -2.72 3.85 10.50
CA GLY A 106 -1.56 4.52 11.09
C GLY A 106 -0.50 4.91 10.06
N PHE A 107 0.13 6.07 10.25
CA PHE A 107 1.30 6.48 9.47
C PHE A 107 2.59 5.94 10.11
N THR A 108 3.42 5.25 9.30
CA THR A 108 4.69 4.63 9.73
C THR A 108 5.91 5.25 9.05
N GLY A 109 5.77 6.45 8.49
CA GLY A 109 6.79 7.17 7.75
C GLY A 109 6.69 6.98 6.23
N LEU A 110 7.25 7.92 5.48
CA LEU A 110 7.35 7.83 4.03
C LEU A 110 8.20 6.65 3.61
N LYS A 111 7.82 5.98 2.54
CA LYS A 111 8.53 4.85 1.96
C LYS A 111 9.34 5.30 0.74
N PRO A 112 10.52 4.71 0.50
CA PRO A 112 11.34 5.06 -0.66
C PRO A 112 10.61 4.82 -1.99
N THR A 113 11.06 5.50 -3.03
CA THR A 113 10.61 5.24 -4.41
C THR A 113 10.80 3.76 -4.77
N GLY A 114 9.80 3.16 -5.41
CA GLY A 114 9.82 1.75 -5.80
C GLY A 114 9.31 0.78 -4.73
N SER A 115 8.84 1.27 -3.58
CA SER A 115 8.22 0.43 -2.55
C SER A 115 6.78 0.01 -2.88
N VAL A 116 6.18 0.55 -3.93
CA VAL A 116 4.82 0.18 -4.39
C VAL A 116 4.85 -1.20 -5.04
N ASP A 117 3.90 -2.06 -4.67
CA ASP A 117 3.75 -3.37 -5.30
C ASP A 117 3.55 -3.22 -6.82
N PRO A 118 4.24 -4.01 -7.66
CA PRO A 118 4.14 -3.91 -9.12
C PRO A 118 2.71 -4.03 -9.67
N ILE A 119 1.84 -4.82 -9.01
CA ILE A 119 0.43 -4.97 -9.41
C ILE A 119 -0.33 -3.68 -9.16
N ILE A 120 -0.09 -3.02 -8.02
CA ILE A 120 -0.70 -1.74 -7.67
C ILE A 120 -0.21 -0.65 -8.65
N ALA A 121 1.10 -0.60 -8.91
CA ALA A 121 1.65 0.35 -9.89
C ALA A 121 1.07 0.14 -11.31
N ALA A 122 0.84 -1.11 -11.72
CA ALA A 122 0.19 -1.41 -12.99
C ALA A 122 -1.27 -0.95 -13.02
N ALA A 123 -1.99 -1.04 -11.89
CA ALA A 123 -3.36 -0.54 -11.77
C ALA A 123 -3.40 1.00 -11.88
N ASP A 124 -2.46 1.71 -11.24
CA ASP A 124 -2.35 3.17 -11.36
C ASP A 124 -2.12 3.61 -12.82
N HIS A 125 -1.20 2.93 -13.50
CA HIS A 125 -0.95 3.21 -14.92
C HIS A 125 -2.19 2.95 -15.78
N ALA A 126 -2.89 1.84 -15.53
CA ALA A 126 -4.10 1.52 -16.27
C ALA A 126 -5.21 2.56 -16.04
N LEU A 127 -5.35 3.07 -14.81
CA LEU A 127 -6.28 4.16 -14.49
C LEU A 127 -5.90 5.46 -15.19
N ALA A 128 -4.62 5.83 -15.17
CA ALA A 128 -4.13 7.03 -15.82
C ALA A 128 -4.33 7.01 -17.35
N ASP A 129 -4.15 5.84 -17.96
CA ASP A 129 -4.23 5.64 -19.40
C ASP A 129 -5.64 5.24 -19.89
N GLY A 130 -6.57 4.90 -18.99
CA GLY A 130 -7.89 4.35 -19.31
C GLY A 130 -7.84 2.94 -19.94
N LYS A 131 -6.79 2.14 -19.64
CA LYS A 131 -6.54 0.81 -20.26
C LYS A 131 -6.84 -0.35 -19.29
N GLY A 132 -8.05 -0.39 -18.74
CA GLY A 132 -8.47 -1.44 -17.81
C GLY A 132 -8.45 -2.86 -18.40
N ASP A 133 -8.76 -3.04 -19.67
CA ASP A 133 -8.77 -4.35 -20.35
C ASP A 133 -7.38 -4.98 -20.35
N GLN A 134 -6.34 -4.21 -20.63
CA GLN A 134 -4.96 -4.71 -20.63
C GLN A 134 -4.51 -5.15 -19.23
N LEU A 135 -4.92 -4.41 -18.17
CA LEU A 135 -4.65 -4.81 -16.81
C LEU A 135 -5.34 -6.14 -16.45
N ALA A 136 -6.61 -6.30 -16.87
CA ALA A 136 -7.37 -7.53 -16.66
C ALA A 136 -6.73 -8.73 -17.36
N ASP A 137 -6.33 -8.59 -18.63
CA ASP A 137 -5.66 -9.63 -19.40
C ASP A 137 -4.32 -10.04 -18.80
N ASN A 138 -3.49 -9.08 -18.42
CA ASN A 138 -2.20 -9.33 -17.77
C ASN A 138 -2.37 -10.05 -16.43
N THR A 139 -3.35 -9.64 -15.64
CA THR A 139 -3.66 -10.26 -14.34
C THR A 139 -4.16 -11.70 -14.55
N ALA A 140 -5.07 -11.92 -15.49
CA ALA A 140 -5.58 -13.25 -15.81
C ALA A 140 -4.45 -14.19 -16.29
N ALA A 141 -3.52 -13.68 -17.11
CA ALA A 141 -2.36 -14.43 -17.58
C ALA A 141 -1.44 -14.83 -16.41
N ALA A 142 -1.12 -13.90 -15.52
CA ALA A 142 -0.27 -14.16 -14.36
C ALA A 142 -0.91 -15.17 -13.39
N VAL A 143 -2.22 -15.06 -13.13
CA VAL A 143 -2.97 -16.03 -12.31
C VAL A 143 -2.94 -17.42 -12.95
N ARG A 144 -3.18 -17.51 -14.25
CA ARG A 144 -3.14 -18.78 -14.99
C ARG A 144 -1.76 -19.44 -14.90
N GLU A 145 -0.70 -18.70 -15.15
CA GLU A 145 0.68 -19.20 -15.05
C GLU A 145 0.99 -19.70 -13.62
N GLY A 146 0.66 -18.91 -12.60
CA GLY A 146 0.84 -19.29 -11.22
C GLY A 146 0.06 -20.55 -10.83
N MET A 147 -1.17 -20.72 -11.33
CA MET A 147 -1.98 -21.92 -11.12
C MET A 147 -1.38 -23.14 -11.82
N GLN A 148 -0.97 -22.99 -13.08
CA GLN A 148 -0.35 -24.07 -13.86
C GLN A 148 0.95 -24.56 -13.19
N LYS A 149 1.80 -23.63 -12.75
CA LYS A 149 3.04 -23.98 -12.03
C LYS A 149 2.75 -24.76 -10.76
N ARG A 150 1.85 -24.25 -9.89
CA ARG A 150 1.50 -24.91 -8.64
C ARG A 150 0.87 -26.30 -8.85
N PHE A 151 0.02 -26.40 -9.87
CA PHE A 151 -0.59 -27.70 -10.23
C PHE A 151 0.48 -28.69 -10.70
N SER A 152 1.39 -28.26 -11.58
CA SER A 152 2.49 -29.13 -12.05
C SER A 152 3.38 -29.61 -10.89
N ASP A 153 3.76 -28.70 -9.98
CA ASP A 153 4.57 -29.03 -8.82
C ASP A 153 3.84 -30.03 -7.89
N ALA A 154 2.55 -29.80 -7.64
CA ALA A 154 1.73 -30.71 -6.83
C ALA A 154 1.54 -32.07 -7.48
N TYR A 155 1.30 -32.10 -8.80
CA TYR A 155 1.15 -33.34 -9.54
C TYR A 155 2.45 -34.15 -9.57
N ALA A 156 3.60 -33.51 -9.78
CA ALA A 156 4.90 -34.17 -9.72
C ALA A 156 5.16 -34.79 -8.32
N LYS A 157 4.87 -34.05 -7.24
CA LYS A 157 5.00 -34.57 -5.87
C LYS A 157 4.06 -35.78 -5.63
N ARG A 158 2.83 -35.72 -6.12
CA ARG A 158 1.89 -36.85 -6.01
C ARG A 158 2.43 -38.11 -6.70
N GLN A 159 3.04 -37.97 -7.89
CA GLN A 159 3.65 -39.11 -8.59
C GLN A 159 4.82 -39.73 -7.80
N LEU A 160 5.60 -38.88 -7.12
CA LEU A 160 6.69 -39.36 -6.26
C LEU A 160 6.14 -40.06 -4.99
N ALA A 161 5.07 -39.54 -4.39
CA ALA A 161 4.43 -40.12 -3.23
C ALA A 161 3.85 -41.53 -3.50
N GLU A 162 3.42 -41.79 -4.73
CA GLU A 162 2.98 -43.14 -5.15
C GLU A 162 4.15 -44.14 -5.26
N GLN A 163 5.39 -43.66 -5.30
CA GLN A 163 6.59 -44.49 -5.40
C GLN A 163 7.28 -44.71 -4.04
N SER A 164 7.18 -43.77 -3.09
CA SER A 164 7.81 -43.82 -1.79
C SER A 164 7.08 -42.94 -0.78
N VAL A 165 6.80 -43.45 0.42
CA VAL A 165 6.19 -42.73 1.53
C VAL A 165 7.06 -41.56 2.01
N GLU A 166 8.38 -41.65 1.85
CA GLU A 166 9.34 -40.59 2.24
C GLU A 166 9.34 -39.38 1.31
N GLN A 167 8.77 -39.52 0.10
CA GLN A 167 8.76 -38.48 -0.94
C GLN A 167 7.38 -37.79 -1.12
N GLY A 168 6.39 -38.17 -0.32
CA GLY A 168 5.01 -37.68 -0.32
C GLY A 168 4.72 -36.51 0.62
#